data_395d00c44d676d7b94f81283555ec215
#
_entry.id   395d00c44d676d7b94f81283555ec215
#
_cell.length_a   1.000
_cell.length_b   1.000
_cell.length_c   1.000
_cell.angle_alpha   90.00
_cell.angle_beta   90.00
_cell.angle_gamma   90.00
#
_symmetry.space_group_name_H-M   'P 1'
#
loop_
_entity.id
_entity.type
_entity.pdbx_description
1 polymer ?
#
loop_
_entity_poly.entity_id
_entity_poly.type
_entity_poly.pdbx_seq_one_letter_code
_entity_poly.pdbx_strand_id
1 'polypeptide(L)'
;NYEFHKEAIKDGVVNNGIIYGPNGAGKSNFSLAIFDIENHLSQKMKKIDYYQNFVYAGNPGGVVKFEYLFQFGSDEVSYVYTKDVKGNLSDEQMLVNGQEIFNKTQDDFRIIAAFAMSDSMRESIMNNANHLSIVNLLLSSFPLNDQHYLIELQDFVNSMLWFRSLKANEYIG
;
A
#
# COMPACT_ATOMS: atom_id res chain seq x y z
N ASN A 1 -11.40 -2.71 -24.40
CA ASN A 1 -10.45 -2.48 -25.51
C ASN A 1 -10.58 -1.03 -25.96
N TYR A 2 -9.64 -0.17 -25.53
CA TYR A 2 -9.54 1.19 -26.04
C TYR A 2 -8.65 1.17 -27.27
N GLU A 3 -9.26 1.31 -28.45
CA GLU A 3 -8.52 1.42 -29.72
C GLU A 3 -7.95 2.82 -29.96
N PHE A 4 -8.38 3.81 -29.17
CA PHE A 4 -7.93 5.20 -29.24
C PHE A 4 -6.72 5.43 -28.32
N HIS A 5 -5.68 6.07 -28.84
CA HIS A 5 -4.45 6.44 -28.13
C HIS A 5 -3.61 5.23 -27.63
N LYS A 6 -3.27 4.32 -28.54
CA LYS A 6 -2.32 3.21 -28.24
C LYS A 6 -0.97 3.72 -27.72
N GLU A 7 -0.59 4.93 -28.09
CA GLU A 7 0.62 5.62 -27.61
C GLU A 7 0.54 6.01 -26.11
N ALA A 8 -0.65 6.07 -25.52
CA ALA A 8 -0.83 6.32 -24.08
C ALA A 8 -0.60 5.07 -23.22
N ILE A 9 -0.48 3.90 -23.87
CA ILE A 9 -0.23 2.62 -23.20
C ILE A 9 1.14 2.15 -23.63
N LYS A 10 2.08 2.07 -22.71
CA LYS A 10 3.42 1.52 -22.92
C LYS A 10 3.59 0.30 -22.03
N ASP A 11 3.94 -0.83 -22.64
CA ASP A 11 4.16 -2.11 -21.94
C ASP A 11 2.98 -2.55 -21.05
N GLY A 12 1.75 -2.25 -21.49
CA GLY A 12 0.53 -2.55 -20.73
C GLY A 12 0.17 -1.52 -19.65
N VAL A 13 1.00 -0.49 -19.46
CA VAL A 13 0.81 0.56 -18.44
C VAL A 13 0.27 1.83 -19.08
N VAL A 14 -0.77 2.41 -18.47
CA VAL A 14 -1.32 3.71 -18.85
C VAL A 14 -0.48 4.83 -18.24
N ASN A 15 0.31 5.53 -19.06
CA ASN A 15 1.15 6.63 -18.57
C ASN A 15 0.36 7.87 -18.13
N ASN A 16 -0.72 8.18 -18.84
CA ASN A 16 -1.59 9.31 -18.51
C ASN A 16 -3.04 8.88 -18.69
N GLY A 17 -3.86 9.13 -17.71
CA GLY A 17 -5.29 8.79 -17.72
C GLY A 17 -6.17 9.92 -17.19
N ILE A 18 -7.35 10.07 -17.77
CA ILE A 18 -8.40 10.94 -17.26
C ILE A 18 -9.58 10.09 -16.84
N ILE A 19 -9.99 10.24 -15.58
CA ILE A 19 -11.15 9.55 -15.03
C ILE A 19 -12.31 10.53 -14.97
N TYR A 20 -13.37 10.24 -15.69
CA TYR A 20 -14.59 11.05 -15.69
C TYR A 20 -15.84 10.20 -15.40
N GLY A 21 -16.90 10.85 -14.97
CA GLY A 21 -18.17 10.21 -14.64
C GLY A 21 -19.05 11.12 -13.80
N PRO A 22 -20.32 10.75 -13.55
CA PRO A 22 -21.26 11.55 -12.76
C PRO A 22 -20.78 11.74 -11.32
N ASN A 23 -21.37 12.70 -10.62
CA ASN A 23 -21.12 12.88 -9.20
C ASN A 23 -21.59 11.64 -8.44
N GLY A 24 -20.82 11.22 -7.42
CA GLY A 24 -21.08 10.01 -6.65
C GLY A 24 -20.57 8.70 -7.30
N ALA A 25 -19.99 8.72 -8.51
CA ALA A 25 -19.48 7.52 -9.19
C ALA A 25 -18.17 6.93 -8.59
N GLY A 26 -17.67 7.48 -7.48
CA GLY A 26 -16.49 6.94 -6.81
C GLY A 26 -15.14 7.44 -7.34
N LYS A 27 -15.10 8.44 -8.23
CA LYS A 27 -13.83 8.97 -8.79
C LYS A 27 -12.81 9.38 -7.72
N SER A 28 -13.26 10.11 -6.70
CA SER A 28 -12.40 10.53 -5.57
C SER A 28 -11.95 9.34 -4.72
N ASN A 29 -12.82 8.35 -4.51
CA ASN A 29 -12.47 7.14 -3.76
C ASN A 29 -11.42 6.32 -4.49
N PHE A 30 -11.48 6.26 -5.83
CA PHE A 30 -10.45 5.60 -6.63
C PHE A 30 -9.08 6.27 -6.46
N SER A 31 -9.02 7.60 -6.54
CA SER A 31 -7.77 8.34 -6.31
C SER A 31 -7.24 8.15 -4.89
N LEU A 32 -8.11 8.17 -3.89
CA LEU A 32 -7.75 7.92 -2.50
C LEU A 32 -7.23 6.50 -2.29
N ALA A 33 -7.84 5.49 -2.96
CA ALA A 33 -7.38 4.11 -2.88
C ALA A 33 -5.99 3.93 -3.49
N ILE A 34 -5.71 4.54 -4.64
CA ILE A 34 -4.36 4.52 -5.23
C ILE A 34 -3.34 5.16 -4.29
N PHE A 35 -3.69 6.27 -3.65
CA PHE A 35 -2.78 7.04 -2.81
C PHE A 35 -2.66 6.51 -1.37
N ASP A 36 -3.47 5.52 -0.98
CA ASP A 36 -3.42 4.99 0.39
C ASP A 36 -2.07 4.36 0.75
N ILE A 37 -1.34 3.83 -0.23
CA ILE A 37 -0.01 3.26 0.02
C ILE A 37 0.98 4.30 0.53
N GLU A 38 0.93 5.55 0.03
CA GLU A 38 1.73 6.64 0.57
C GLU A 38 1.37 6.91 2.03
N ASN A 39 0.08 7.03 2.33
CA ASN A 39 -0.38 7.17 3.69
C ASN A 39 0.02 6.00 4.59
N HIS A 40 0.06 4.78 4.06
CA HIS A 40 0.41 3.58 4.81
C HIS A 40 1.90 3.52 5.14
N LEU A 41 2.76 3.81 4.17
CA LEU A 41 4.21 3.70 4.32
C LEU A 41 4.88 4.96 4.86
N SER A 42 4.31 6.17 4.66
CA SER A 42 4.89 7.42 5.17
C SER A 42 4.66 7.66 6.66
N GLN A 43 3.84 6.83 7.33
CA GLN A 43 3.46 6.99 8.75
C GLN A 43 2.85 8.36 9.10
N LYS A 44 2.35 9.09 8.11
CA LYS A 44 1.66 10.37 8.35
C LYS A 44 0.40 10.16 9.18
N MET A 45 0.16 11.04 10.14
CA MET A 45 -1.04 10.98 10.98
C MET A 45 -2.30 11.14 10.13
N LYS A 46 -3.21 10.18 10.24
CA LYS A 46 -4.49 10.16 9.52
C LYS A 46 -5.60 10.67 10.41
N LYS A 47 -6.61 11.30 9.79
CA LYS A 47 -7.88 11.57 10.49
C LYS A 47 -8.51 10.23 10.86
N ILE A 48 -9.01 10.13 12.10
CA ILE A 48 -9.56 8.89 12.69
C ILE A 48 -10.66 8.24 11.82
N ASP A 49 -11.39 9.06 11.04
CA ASP A 49 -12.54 8.59 10.25
C ASP A 49 -12.20 8.34 8.77
N TYR A 50 -10.93 8.36 8.38
CA TYR A 50 -10.52 8.28 6.99
C TYR A 50 -11.03 6.99 6.31
N TYR A 51 -10.86 5.84 6.95
CA TYR A 51 -11.20 4.54 6.38
C TYR A 51 -12.68 4.18 6.44
N GLN A 52 -13.50 4.85 7.23
CA GLN A 52 -14.96 4.63 7.27
C GLN A 52 -15.61 4.80 5.90
N ASN A 53 -15.06 5.68 5.07
CA ASN A 53 -15.58 5.94 3.72
C ASN A 53 -15.23 4.86 2.69
N PHE A 54 -14.32 3.96 3.00
CA PHE A 54 -13.88 2.88 2.10
C PHE A 54 -14.57 1.54 2.42
N VAL A 55 -15.06 1.36 3.64
CA VAL A 55 -15.77 0.15 4.04
C VAL A 55 -17.14 0.11 3.36
N TYR A 56 -17.51 -1.06 2.87
CA TYR A 56 -18.82 -1.26 2.28
C TYR A 56 -19.94 -0.96 3.29
N ALA A 57 -20.87 -0.07 2.92
CA ALA A 57 -21.94 0.39 3.80
C ALA A 57 -22.84 -0.73 4.34
N GLY A 58 -22.96 -1.85 3.63
CA GLY A 58 -23.67 -3.06 4.09
C GLY A 58 -22.93 -3.88 5.14
N ASN A 59 -21.65 -3.57 5.39
CA ASN A 59 -20.85 -4.20 6.46
C ASN A 59 -19.97 -3.15 7.16
N PRO A 60 -20.55 -2.31 8.01
CA PRO A 60 -19.84 -1.19 8.65
C PRO A 60 -18.72 -1.62 9.63
N GLY A 61 -18.70 -2.87 10.07
CA GLY A 61 -17.62 -3.47 10.87
C GLY A 61 -16.57 -4.20 10.01
N GLY A 62 -16.65 -4.08 8.69
CA GLY A 62 -15.75 -4.76 7.76
C GLY A 62 -14.36 -4.15 7.71
N VAL A 63 -13.53 -4.72 6.85
CA VAL A 63 -12.16 -4.29 6.59
C VAL A 63 -12.03 -3.77 5.16
N VAL A 64 -10.99 -2.98 4.91
CA VAL A 64 -10.59 -2.52 3.58
C VAL A 64 -9.30 -3.23 3.20
N LYS A 65 -9.33 -3.97 2.09
CA LYS A 65 -8.15 -4.61 1.50
C LYS A 65 -7.60 -3.72 0.40
N PHE A 66 -6.30 -3.46 0.46
CA PHE A 66 -5.53 -2.81 -0.58
C PHE A 66 -4.59 -3.82 -1.21
N GLU A 67 -4.55 -3.86 -2.52
CA GLU A 67 -3.72 -4.79 -3.29
C GLU A 67 -3.06 -4.03 -4.43
N TYR A 68 -1.73 -4.04 -4.44
CA TYR A 68 -0.91 -3.37 -5.44
C TYR A 68 0.00 -4.38 -6.11
N LEU A 69 0.19 -4.20 -7.41
CA LEU A 69 1.14 -4.95 -8.20
C LEU A 69 2.10 -3.96 -8.86
N PHE A 70 3.39 -4.11 -8.57
CA PHE A 70 4.45 -3.28 -9.12
C PHE A 70 5.35 -4.09 -10.02
N GLN A 71 5.96 -3.42 -11.00
CA GLN A 71 7.05 -3.95 -11.79
C GLN A 71 8.27 -3.08 -11.58
N PHE A 72 9.28 -3.60 -10.89
CA PHE A 72 10.56 -2.93 -10.64
C PHE A 72 11.66 -3.67 -11.41
N GLY A 73 12.07 -3.11 -12.55
CA GLY A 73 12.99 -3.82 -13.45
C GLY A 73 12.44 -5.18 -13.87
N SER A 74 13.11 -6.27 -13.45
CA SER A 74 12.67 -7.66 -13.69
C SER A 74 11.77 -8.21 -12.60
N ASP A 75 11.63 -7.50 -11.47
CA ASP A 75 10.89 -8.02 -10.31
C ASP A 75 9.43 -7.57 -10.32
N GLU A 76 8.53 -8.55 -10.26
CA GLU A 76 7.11 -8.35 -10.00
C GLU A 76 6.89 -8.39 -8.48
N VAL A 77 6.41 -7.29 -7.91
CA VAL A 77 6.16 -7.14 -6.47
C VAL A 77 4.66 -7.04 -6.22
N SER A 78 4.09 -8.03 -5.56
CA SER A 78 2.73 -7.99 -5.04
C SER A 78 2.75 -7.58 -3.58
N TYR A 79 2.06 -6.49 -3.24
CA TYR A 79 1.96 -5.98 -1.88
C TYR A 79 0.50 -5.81 -1.49
N VAL A 80 0.13 -6.47 -0.42
CA VAL A 80 -1.26 -6.53 0.06
C VAL A 80 -1.30 -6.17 1.53
N TYR A 81 -2.26 -5.33 1.92
CA TYR A 81 -2.55 -5.09 3.32
C TYR A 81 -4.04 -4.83 3.57
N THR A 82 -4.47 -5.09 4.80
CA THR A 82 -5.86 -4.95 5.24
C THR A 82 -5.94 -4.05 6.45
N LYS A 83 -6.89 -3.13 6.45
CA LYS A 83 -7.14 -2.18 7.55
C LYS A 83 -8.59 -2.23 8.00
N ASP A 84 -8.81 -2.02 9.29
CA ASP A 84 -10.14 -1.79 9.85
C ASP A 84 -10.63 -0.35 9.60
N VAL A 85 -11.85 -0.05 10.02
CA VAL A 85 -12.47 1.29 9.89
C VAL A 85 -11.69 2.40 10.62
N LYS A 86 -10.87 2.04 11.60
CA LYS A 86 -10.02 2.98 12.36
C LYS A 86 -8.64 3.13 11.74
N GLY A 87 -8.32 2.33 10.71
CA GLY A 87 -7.03 2.31 10.05
C GLY A 87 -5.99 1.42 10.72
N ASN A 88 -6.39 0.59 11.67
CA ASN A 88 -5.49 -0.41 12.25
C ASN A 88 -5.19 -1.48 11.21
N LEU A 89 -3.92 -1.85 11.12
CA LEU A 89 -3.43 -2.87 10.21
C LEU A 89 -3.75 -4.27 10.76
N SER A 90 -4.53 -5.07 10.04
CA SER A 90 -4.80 -6.47 10.44
C SER A 90 -3.85 -7.44 9.76
N ASP A 91 -3.67 -7.31 8.47
CA ASP A 91 -2.85 -8.23 7.68
C ASP A 91 -1.92 -7.45 6.76
N GLU A 92 -0.73 -8.02 6.49
CA GLU A 92 0.24 -7.45 5.57
C GLU A 92 1.06 -8.57 4.93
N GLN A 93 1.16 -8.56 3.60
CA GLN A 93 1.88 -9.59 2.83
C GLN A 93 2.64 -8.94 1.67
N MET A 94 3.81 -9.48 1.40
CA MET A 94 4.58 -9.16 0.20
C MET A 94 5.08 -10.43 -0.48
N LEU A 95 4.90 -10.47 -1.79
CA LEU A 95 5.50 -11.48 -2.66
C LEU A 95 6.39 -10.77 -3.69
N VAL A 96 7.51 -11.40 -4.03
CA VAL A 96 8.37 -10.98 -5.15
C VAL A 96 8.54 -12.15 -6.08
N ASN A 97 8.20 -11.98 -7.35
CA ASN A 97 8.21 -13.03 -8.36
C ASN A 97 7.46 -14.29 -7.91
N GLY A 98 6.34 -14.10 -7.19
CA GLY A 98 5.52 -15.17 -6.63
C GLY A 98 6.09 -15.82 -5.36
N GLN A 99 7.29 -15.46 -4.90
CA GLN A 99 7.85 -15.95 -3.65
C GLN A 99 7.43 -15.07 -2.48
N GLU A 100 6.91 -15.67 -1.40
CA GLU A 100 6.56 -14.95 -0.18
C GLU A 100 7.83 -14.39 0.49
N ILE A 101 7.87 -13.06 0.65
CA ILE A 101 8.92 -12.37 1.40
C ILE A 101 8.54 -12.30 2.87
N PHE A 102 7.33 -11.86 3.14
CA PHE A 102 6.72 -11.94 4.46
C PHE A 102 5.20 -12.06 4.36
N ASN A 103 4.63 -12.60 5.42
CA ASN A 103 3.19 -12.64 5.64
C ASN A 103 2.92 -12.47 7.14
N LYS A 104 2.18 -11.43 7.47
CA LYS A 104 1.75 -11.10 8.83
C LYS A 104 0.24 -11.08 8.86
N THR A 105 -0.33 -11.83 9.78
CA THR A 105 -1.73 -11.81 10.16
C THR A 105 -1.87 -11.40 11.63
N GLN A 106 -3.07 -11.43 12.17
CA GLN A 106 -3.27 -11.19 13.61
C GLN A 106 -2.63 -12.28 14.47
N ASP A 107 -2.56 -13.53 13.97
CA ASP A 107 -2.17 -14.70 14.74
C ASP A 107 -0.80 -15.29 14.33
N ASP A 108 -0.25 -14.88 13.18
CA ASP A 108 0.97 -15.46 12.63
C ASP A 108 1.85 -14.43 11.91
N PHE A 109 3.17 -14.64 11.98
CA PHE A 109 4.15 -13.85 11.24
C PHE A 109 5.24 -14.73 10.66
N ARG A 110 5.35 -14.72 9.33
CA ARG A 110 6.37 -15.41 8.55
C ARG A 110 7.21 -14.42 7.76
N ILE A 111 8.49 -14.68 7.65
CA ILE A 111 9.42 -13.88 6.86
C ILE A 111 10.55 -14.76 6.36
N ILE A 112 11.08 -14.46 5.16
CA ILE A 112 12.21 -15.20 4.60
C ILE A 112 13.47 -15.09 5.48
N ALA A 113 14.34 -16.10 5.40
CA ALA A 113 15.55 -16.19 6.21
C ALA A 113 16.59 -15.08 5.92
N ALA A 114 16.49 -14.41 4.77
CA ALA A 114 17.36 -13.28 4.44
C ALA A 114 17.26 -12.13 5.47
N PHE A 115 16.09 -11.99 6.13
CA PHE A 115 15.91 -11.09 7.26
C PHE A 115 16.07 -11.86 8.56
N ALA A 116 17.30 -11.94 9.07
CA ALA A 116 17.64 -12.67 10.29
C ALA A 116 17.01 -11.98 11.52
N MET A 117 15.75 -12.30 11.82
CA MET A 117 15.03 -11.78 12.97
C MET A 117 15.20 -12.64 14.20
N SER A 118 15.50 -11.99 15.34
CA SER A 118 15.47 -12.65 16.64
C SER A 118 14.04 -12.97 17.10
N ASP A 119 13.89 -13.93 18.01
CA ASP A 119 12.58 -14.28 18.58
C ASP A 119 11.95 -13.09 19.32
N SER A 120 12.75 -12.29 20.02
CA SER A 120 12.27 -11.07 20.70
C SER A 120 11.74 -10.02 19.72
N MET A 121 12.34 -9.91 18.53
CA MET A 121 11.85 -9.00 17.49
C MET A 121 10.53 -9.51 16.91
N ARG A 122 10.41 -10.82 16.66
CA ARG A 122 9.16 -11.44 16.20
C ARG A 122 8.03 -11.23 17.20
N GLU A 123 8.29 -11.44 18.48
CA GLU A 123 7.33 -11.20 19.55
C GLU A 123 6.92 -9.73 19.62
N SER A 124 7.85 -8.79 19.48
CA SER A 124 7.56 -7.35 19.42
C SER A 124 6.68 -6.98 18.24
N ILE A 125 6.91 -7.58 17.07
CA ILE A 125 6.07 -7.39 15.87
C ILE A 125 4.65 -7.86 16.15
N MET A 126 4.48 -9.05 16.72
CA MET A 126 3.16 -9.60 17.00
C MET A 126 2.41 -8.79 18.05
N ASN A 127 3.09 -8.31 19.09
CA ASN A 127 2.49 -7.47 20.13
C ASN A 127 2.06 -6.08 19.60
N ASN A 128 2.67 -5.60 18.52
CA ASN A 128 2.36 -4.32 17.88
C ASN A 128 1.75 -4.48 16.48
N ALA A 129 1.16 -5.64 16.20
CA ALA A 129 0.72 -6.04 14.87
C ALA A 129 -0.21 -5.02 14.18
N ASN A 130 -1.04 -4.32 14.96
CA ASN A 130 -2.05 -3.39 14.44
C ASN A 130 -1.49 -2.03 13.99
N HIS A 131 -0.25 -1.70 14.34
CA HIS A 131 0.31 -0.37 14.12
C HIS A 131 1.61 -0.37 13.32
N LEU A 132 2.28 -1.53 13.22
CA LEU A 132 3.58 -1.63 12.59
C LEU A 132 3.47 -2.23 11.19
N SER A 133 3.85 -1.45 10.17
CA SER A 133 4.11 -1.99 8.83
C SER A 133 5.44 -2.74 8.80
N ILE A 134 5.43 -3.97 8.29
CA ILE A 134 6.62 -4.78 8.12
C ILE A 134 7.57 -4.15 7.10
N VAL A 135 7.06 -3.56 6.02
CA VAL A 135 7.89 -2.83 5.05
C VAL A 135 8.69 -1.73 5.73
N ASN A 136 8.05 -0.89 6.56
CA ASN A 136 8.74 0.18 7.28
C ASN A 136 9.77 -0.35 8.27
N LEU A 137 9.48 -1.47 8.93
CA LEU A 137 10.43 -2.13 9.81
C LEU A 137 11.66 -2.63 9.03
N LEU A 138 11.45 -3.28 7.89
CA LEU A 138 12.53 -3.80 7.05
C LEU A 138 13.41 -2.67 6.53
N LEU A 139 12.81 -1.60 6.02
CA LEU A 139 13.52 -0.41 5.54
C LEU A 139 14.38 0.26 6.62
N SER A 140 13.92 0.26 7.88
CA SER A 140 14.59 0.97 8.98
C SER A 140 15.61 0.12 9.75
N SER A 141 15.49 -1.21 9.71
CA SER A 141 16.20 -2.08 10.67
C SER A 141 17.15 -3.08 10.02
N PHE A 142 17.10 -3.25 8.69
CA PHE A 142 17.90 -4.27 8.01
C PHE A 142 18.73 -3.69 6.86
N PRO A 143 19.92 -4.26 6.58
CA PRO A 143 20.65 -3.94 5.35
C PRO A 143 19.88 -4.53 4.15
N LEU A 144 19.66 -3.71 3.11
CA LEU A 144 18.83 -4.08 1.95
C LEU A 144 19.67 -4.43 0.72
N ASN A 145 20.86 -5.03 0.89
CA ASN A 145 21.84 -5.25 -0.18
C ASN A 145 21.27 -6.02 -1.38
N ASP A 146 20.43 -7.04 -1.11
CA ASP A 146 19.83 -7.90 -2.14
C ASP A 146 18.31 -7.68 -2.28
N GLN A 147 17.74 -6.72 -1.55
CA GLN A 147 16.30 -6.43 -1.53
C GLN A 147 16.01 -5.04 -2.10
N HIS A 148 16.61 -4.73 -3.24
CA HIS A 148 16.46 -3.44 -3.94
C HIS A 148 15.00 -3.08 -4.22
N TYR A 149 14.11 -4.06 -4.40
CA TYR A 149 12.68 -3.85 -4.59
C TYR A 149 12.01 -3.09 -3.43
N LEU A 150 12.51 -3.22 -2.18
CA LEU A 150 12.02 -2.43 -1.06
C LEU A 150 12.41 -0.95 -1.17
N ILE A 151 13.62 -0.69 -1.65
CA ILE A 151 14.12 0.68 -1.89
C ILE A 151 13.33 1.30 -3.04
N GLU A 152 13.14 0.58 -4.15
CA GLU A 152 12.36 1.05 -5.29
C GLU A 152 10.89 1.32 -4.92
N LEU A 153 10.29 0.48 -4.07
CA LEU A 153 8.96 0.71 -3.53
C LEU A 153 8.91 2.00 -2.71
N GLN A 154 9.89 2.21 -1.83
CA GLN A 154 9.97 3.42 -1.01
C GLN A 154 10.14 4.68 -1.88
N ASP A 155 11.04 4.63 -2.85
CA ASP A 155 11.30 5.75 -3.78
C ASP A 155 10.06 6.06 -4.62
N PHE A 156 9.36 5.01 -5.12
CA PHE A 156 8.10 5.17 -5.82
C PHE A 156 7.07 5.88 -4.94
N VAL A 157 6.85 5.41 -3.72
CA VAL A 157 5.86 5.97 -2.79
C VAL A 157 6.22 7.41 -2.41
N ASN A 158 7.50 7.69 -2.15
CA ASN A 158 7.98 9.04 -1.84
C ASN A 158 7.85 10.02 -3.02
N SER A 159 7.79 9.51 -4.24
CA SER A 159 7.58 10.31 -5.46
C SER A 159 6.11 10.61 -5.77
N MET A 160 5.17 9.95 -5.09
CA MET A 160 3.74 10.14 -5.33
C MET A 160 3.29 11.54 -4.88
N LEU A 161 2.61 12.25 -5.78
CA LEU A 161 2.04 13.55 -5.51
C LEU A 161 0.55 13.56 -5.81
N TRP A 162 -0.23 14.08 -4.88
CA TRP A 162 -1.66 14.25 -5.04
C TRP A 162 -2.08 15.71 -4.88
N PHE A 163 -2.64 16.27 -5.93
CA PHE A 163 -3.17 17.63 -5.94
C PHE A 163 -4.69 17.62 -5.83
N ARG A 164 -5.23 18.22 -4.79
CA ARG A 164 -6.65 18.49 -4.64
C ARG A 164 -7.04 19.86 -5.22
N SER A 165 -8.32 20.03 -5.52
CA SER A 165 -8.84 21.33 -5.94
C SER A 165 -8.64 22.39 -4.85
N LEU A 166 -8.42 23.64 -5.28
CA LEU A 166 -8.14 24.81 -4.42
C LEU A 166 -9.14 25.04 -3.28
N LYS A 167 -10.36 24.49 -3.36
CA LYS A 167 -11.36 24.61 -2.29
C LYS A 167 -10.99 23.86 -1.01
N ALA A 168 -10.10 22.92 -1.05
CA ALA A 168 -9.72 22.12 0.13
C ALA A 168 -8.43 22.59 0.79
N ASN A 169 -7.59 23.43 0.12
CA ASN A 169 -6.27 23.92 0.59
C ASN A 169 -5.37 22.83 1.23
N GLU A 170 -5.57 21.58 0.88
CA GLU A 170 -4.82 20.46 1.43
C GLU A 170 -3.91 19.89 0.35
N TYR A 171 -2.62 20.02 0.56
CA TYR A 171 -1.60 19.29 -0.18
C TYR A 171 -1.26 18.04 0.63
N ILE A 172 -1.24 16.89 -0.02
CA ILE A 172 -0.78 15.63 0.56
C ILE A 172 0.34 15.14 -0.34
N GLY A 173 1.53 15.16 0.15
CA GLY A 173 2.74 14.69 -0.50
C GLY A 173 3.82 14.42 0.54
#